data_56c51bf7e944a85e288bdd48be5094cc
#
_entry.id   56c51bf7e944a85e288bdd48be5094cc
#
_cell.length_a   1.000
_cell.length_b   1.000
_cell.length_c   1.000
_cell.angle_alpha   90.00
_cell.angle_beta   90.00
_cell.angle_gamma   90.00
#
_symmetry.space_group_name_H-M   'P 1'
#
loop_
_entity.id
_entity.type
_entity.pdbx_description
1 polymer ?
#
loop_
_entity_poly.entity_id
_entity_poly.type
_entity_poly.pdbx_seq_one_letter_code
_entity_poly.pdbx_strand_id
1 'polypeptide(L)'
;MPFTGASAFAHKGGMHVSALVKDPRTYEHVDPSVVGNSRRVLVSGMAGKATISKKLRDLGLEAGTDSPEITDMIKRMESEGYDFEGADASFELLVRRLRGEIEEKFRIEGFRIFMDSRENGYDTEASIRIRGSDGRMEHTAADGCGPVNALDNALRKALESFYPALRNMRLTDYKVRVLDGG
;
A
#
# COMPACT_ATOMS: atom_id res chain seq x y z
N MET A 1 9.77 -24.94 4.55
CA MET A 1 11.15 -24.99 5.10
C MET A 1 11.31 -23.87 6.10
N PRO A 2 11.97 -24.09 7.24
CA PRO A 2 12.27 -23.02 8.18
C PRO A 2 13.15 -21.95 7.52
N PHE A 3 12.97 -20.70 7.95
CA PHE A 3 13.69 -19.50 7.47
C PHE A 3 13.50 -19.12 6.00
N THR A 4 12.60 -19.78 5.26
CA THR A 4 12.29 -19.46 3.86
C THR A 4 11.07 -18.55 3.76
N GLY A 5 11.11 -17.64 2.77
CA GLY A 5 10.06 -16.65 2.50
C GLY A 5 10.34 -15.28 3.11
N ALA A 6 9.82 -14.26 2.45
CA ALA A 6 10.07 -12.85 2.78
C ALA A 6 9.57 -12.43 4.19
N SER A 7 8.65 -13.20 4.77
CA SER A 7 8.10 -12.93 6.11
C SER A 7 8.72 -13.75 7.24
N ALA A 8 9.71 -14.59 6.95
CA ALA A 8 10.33 -15.48 7.95
C ALA A 8 11.03 -14.71 9.09
N PHE A 9 11.53 -13.51 8.79
CA PHE A 9 12.16 -12.60 9.76
C PHE A 9 11.41 -11.26 9.83
N ALA A 10 10.07 -11.33 9.80
CA ALA A 10 9.22 -10.16 9.91
C ALA A 10 8.79 -9.93 11.36
N HIS A 11 8.97 -8.71 11.87
CA HIS A 11 8.64 -8.32 13.24
C HIS A 11 7.60 -7.19 13.22
N LYS A 12 6.49 -7.39 13.97
CA LYS A 12 5.34 -6.47 14.01
C LYS A 12 5.20 -5.75 15.35
N GLY A 13 5.53 -6.40 16.45
CA GLY A 13 5.32 -5.86 17.79
C GLY A 13 6.33 -4.76 18.16
N GLY A 14 5.86 -3.64 18.70
CA GLY A 14 6.71 -2.49 19.06
C GLY A 14 7.83 -2.83 20.05
N MET A 15 7.56 -3.66 21.08
CA MET A 15 8.57 -4.12 22.04
C MET A 15 9.61 -5.01 21.36
N HIS A 16 9.19 -5.91 20.46
CA HIS A 16 10.09 -6.77 19.69
C HIS A 16 11.04 -5.93 18.83
N VAL A 17 10.49 -4.98 18.09
CA VAL A 17 11.29 -4.07 17.24
C VAL A 17 12.26 -3.24 18.08
N SER A 18 11.83 -2.74 19.24
CA SER A 18 12.70 -1.99 20.15
C SER A 18 13.86 -2.85 20.70
N ALA A 19 13.61 -4.11 21.01
CA ALA A 19 14.65 -5.04 21.46
C ALA A 19 15.61 -5.40 20.32
N LEU A 20 15.10 -5.69 19.13
CA LEU A 20 15.90 -5.98 17.93
C LEU A 20 16.84 -4.84 17.53
N VAL A 21 16.40 -3.58 17.71
CA VAL A 21 17.25 -2.40 17.45
C VAL A 21 18.44 -2.35 18.42
N LYS A 22 18.26 -2.85 19.65
CA LYS A 22 19.32 -2.89 20.66
C LYS A 22 20.24 -4.09 20.47
N ASP A 23 19.66 -5.27 20.33
CA ASP A 23 20.38 -6.52 20.07
C ASP A 23 19.46 -7.51 19.32
N PRO A 24 19.75 -7.79 18.03
CA PRO A 24 18.97 -8.73 17.23
C PRO A 24 18.82 -10.12 17.85
N ARG A 25 19.82 -10.60 18.59
CA ARG A 25 19.83 -11.92 19.23
C ARG A 25 18.72 -12.11 20.28
N THR A 26 18.04 -11.03 20.68
CA THR A 26 16.91 -11.11 21.63
C THR A 26 15.71 -11.87 21.05
N TYR A 27 15.55 -11.85 19.71
CA TYR A 27 14.42 -12.46 19.01
C TYR A 27 14.81 -13.31 17.80
N GLU A 28 16.06 -13.26 17.38
CA GLU A 28 16.55 -14.02 16.23
C GLU A 28 17.64 -15.00 16.65
N HIS A 29 17.38 -16.29 16.48
CA HIS A 29 18.36 -17.35 16.77
C HIS A 29 19.41 -17.47 15.68
N VAL A 30 19.10 -16.99 14.47
CA VAL A 30 19.97 -17.03 13.30
C VAL A 30 19.93 -15.66 12.65
N ASP A 31 21.07 -15.15 12.24
CA ASP A 31 21.12 -13.92 11.42
C ASP A 31 20.47 -14.21 10.07
N PRO A 32 19.49 -13.40 9.64
CA PRO A 32 18.80 -13.60 8.36
C PRO A 32 19.75 -13.71 7.17
N SER A 33 20.86 -12.97 7.17
CA SER A 33 21.84 -12.96 6.08
C SER A 33 22.50 -14.31 5.86
N VAL A 34 22.67 -15.11 6.91
CA VAL A 34 23.29 -16.46 6.83
C VAL A 34 22.43 -17.43 6.03
N VAL A 35 21.11 -17.20 5.98
CA VAL A 35 20.14 -18.01 5.23
C VAL A 35 19.63 -17.31 3.96
N GLY A 36 20.34 -16.28 3.52
CA GLY A 36 19.97 -15.54 2.29
C GLY A 36 18.66 -14.73 2.42
N ASN A 37 18.27 -14.35 3.65
CA ASN A 37 17.08 -13.59 3.93
C ASN A 37 17.43 -12.20 4.51
N SER A 38 16.42 -11.40 4.81
CA SER A 38 16.58 -10.08 5.41
C SER A 38 15.53 -9.85 6.50
N ARG A 39 15.91 -9.06 7.52
CA ARG A 39 15.00 -8.62 8.57
C ARG A 39 14.01 -7.60 8.01
N ARG A 40 12.74 -7.74 8.36
CA ARG A 40 11.69 -6.82 7.97
C ARG A 40 10.93 -6.32 9.19
N VAL A 41 10.66 -5.03 9.22
CA VAL A 41 9.77 -4.41 10.22
C VAL A 41 8.45 -4.10 9.53
N LEU A 42 7.38 -4.67 10.08
CA LEU A 42 6.02 -4.45 9.58
C LEU A 42 5.38 -3.30 10.34
N VAL A 43 4.73 -2.42 9.60
CA VAL A 43 3.98 -1.30 10.18
C VAL A 43 2.53 -1.73 10.40
N SER A 44 2.00 -1.44 11.59
CA SER A 44 0.60 -1.67 11.94
C SER A 44 0.18 -0.70 13.05
N GLY A 45 -1.11 -0.62 13.37
CA GLY A 45 -1.64 0.20 14.47
C GLY A 45 -1.06 -0.12 15.85
N MET A 46 -0.42 -1.31 15.99
CA MET A 46 0.36 -1.67 17.18
C MET A 46 1.80 -1.13 17.14
N ALA A 47 2.18 -0.48 16.04
CA ALA A 47 3.52 0.07 15.90
C ALA A 47 3.71 1.28 16.83
N GLY A 48 4.70 1.21 17.69
CA GLY A 48 5.14 2.34 18.50
C GLY A 48 6.09 3.26 17.74
N LYS A 49 6.43 4.40 18.34
CA LYS A 49 7.36 5.40 17.79
C LYS A 49 8.67 4.77 17.28
N ALA A 50 9.25 3.80 18.02
CA ALA A 50 10.49 3.15 17.63
C ALA A 50 10.36 2.35 16.33
N THR A 51 9.21 1.69 16.11
CA THR A 51 8.91 0.94 14.90
C THR A 51 8.79 1.88 13.70
N ILE A 52 8.05 2.97 13.85
CA ILE A 52 7.90 3.98 12.80
C ILE A 52 9.25 4.61 12.45
N SER A 53 10.01 5.04 13.44
CA SER A 53 11.34 5.64 13.23
C SER A 53 12.31 4.68 12.54
N LYS A 54 12.26 3.38 12.88
CA LYS A 54 13.07 2.38 12.19
C LYS A 54 12.61 2.22 10.74
N LYS A 55 11.29 2.10 10.51
CA LYS A 55 10.74 1.94 9.15
C LYS A 55 11.08 3.11 8.25
N LEU A 56 10.99 4.34 8.77
CA LEU A 56 11.41 5.54 8.03
C LEU A 56 12.88 5.44 7.59
N ARG A 57 13.78 5.05 8.51
CA ARG A 57 15.19 4.86 8.16
C ARG A 57 15.42 3.76 7.14
N ASP A 58 14.70 2.63 7.26
CA ASP A 58 14.80 1.50 6.32
C ASP A 58 14.36 1.91 4.88
N LEU A 59 13.47 2.91 4.78
CA LEU A 59 13.02 3.51 3.51
C LEU A 59 13.87 4.72 3.07
N GLY A 60 14.97 5.02 3.77
CA GLY A 60 15.81 6.19 3.46
C GLY A 60 15.17 7.53 3.79
N LEU A 61 14.10 7.53 4.60
CA LEU A 61 13.45 8.74 5.10
C LEU A 61 14.01 9.11 6.47
N GLU A 62 14.32 10.38 6.69
CA GLU A 62 14.75 10.83 8.01
C GLU A 62 13.63 10.69 9.04
N ALA A 63 13.96 10.20 10.23
CA ALA A 63 13.02 10.16 11.34
C ALA A 63 12.93 11.57 11.96
N GLY A 64 11.93 12.33 11.52
CA GLY A 64 11.67 13.67 12.03
C GLY A 64 10.85 13.71 13.33
N THR A 65 10.40 14.89 13.71
CA THR A 65 9.49 15.13 14.86
C THR A 65 8.06 14.68 14.59
N ASP A 66 7.73 14.33 13.34
CA ASP A 66 6.41 13.94 12.82
C ASP A 66 6.00 12.48 13.14
N SER A 67 6.88 11.70 13.79
CA SER A 67 6.59 10.30 14.14
C SER A 67 5.28 10.08 14.92
N PRO A 68 4.86 10.95 15.85
CA PRO A 68 3.55 10.83 16.51
C PRO A 68 2.38 11.01 15.53
N GLU A 69 2.42 12.01 14.67
CA GLU A 69 1.37 12.28 13.66
C GLU A 69 1.24 11.14 12.66
N ILE A 70 2.37 10.59 12.20
CA ILE A 70 2.39 9.39 11.34
C ILE A 70 1.75 8.22 12.06
N THR A 71 2.07 8.00 13.35
CA THR A 71 1.52 6.90 14.14
C THR A 71 -0.01 7.02 14.28
N ASP A 72 -0.51 8.21 14.56
CA ASP A 72 -1.94 8.46 14.74
C ASP A 72 -2.68 8.33 13.39
N MET A 73 -2.07 8.77 12.31
CA MET A 73 -2.62 8.60 10.96
C MET A 73 -2.74 7.11 10.60
N ILE A 74 -1.70 6.31 10.86
CA ILE A 74 -1.73 4.86 10.60
C ILE A 74 -2.86 4.20 11.39
N LYS A 75 -2.98 4.48 12.70
CA LYS A 75 -4.05 3.93 13.53
C LYS A 75 -5.44 4.27 13.00
N ARG A 76 -5.64 5.51 12.59
CA ARG A 76 -6.91 5.96 12.00
C ARG A 76 -7.20 5.20 10.71
N MET A 77 -6.24 5.14 9.78
CA MET A 77 -6.43 4.43 8.52
C MET A 77 -6.65 2.94 8.71
N GLU A 78 -5.97 2.29 9.67
CA GLU A 78 -6.24 0.89 9.98
C GLU A 78 -7.64 0.68 10.57
N SER A 79 -8.15 1.61 11.37
CA SER A 79 -9.56 1.55 11.84
C SER A 79 -10.57 1.70 10.71
N GLU A 80 -10.18 2.31 9.60
CA GLU A 80 -10.95 2.43 8.36
C GLU A 80 -10.72 1.24 7.40
N GLY A 81 -9.90 0.26 7.79
CA GLY A 81 -9.67 -0.97 7.04
C GLY A 81 -8.40 -1.00 6.19
N TYR A 82 -7.57 0.02 6.22
CA TYR A 82 -6.27 -0.01 5.53
C TYR A 82 -5.31 -0.99 6.22
N ASP A 83 -4.37 -1.51 5.44
CA ASP A 83 -3.31 -2.38 5.95
C ASP A 83 -1.97 -2.00 5.32
N PHE A 84 -1.02 -1.66 6.17
CA PHE A 84 0.34 -1.31 5.77
C PHE A 84 1.32 -2.49 5.87
N GLU A 85 0.84 -3.67 6.25
CA GLU A 85 1.66 -4.87 6.34
C GLU A 85 2.11 -5.30 4.94
N GLY A 86 3.39 -5.14 4.65
CA GLY A 86 3.95 -5.41 3.33
C GLY A 86 3.70 -4.34 2.26
N ALA A 87 3.00 -3.25 2.60
CA ALA A 87 2.69 -2.14 1.70
C ALA A 87 3.66 -0.96 1.88
N ASP A 88 4.97 -1.23 1.77
CA ASP A 88 6.05 -0.27 2.04
C ASP A 88 5.94 1.01 1.20
N ALA A 89 5.62 0.88 -0.09
CA ALA A 89 5.42 2.02 -0.97
C ALA A 89 4.21 2.88 -0.57
N SER A 90 3.11 2.25 -0.12
CA SER A 90 1.93 2.98 0.37
C SER A 90 2.24 3.75 1.67
N PHE A 91 3.03 3.14 2.56
CA PHE A 91 3.50 3.81 3.77
C PHE A 91 4.42 4.99 3.43
N GLU A 92 5.38 4.81 2.52
CA GLU A 92 6.27 5.89 2.05
C GLU A 92 5.46 7.05 1.45
N LEU A 93 4.51 6.76 0.56
CA LEU A 93 3.64 7.77 -0.03
C LEU A 93 2.81 8.52 1.02
N LEU A 94 2.30 7.82 2.03
CA LEU A 94 1.58 8.46 3.14
C LEU A 94 2.48 9.47 3.87
N VAL A 95 3.68 9.06 4.24
CA VAL A 95 4.64 9.92 4.95
C VAL A 95 4.99 11.15 4.10
N ARG A 96 5.32 10.95 2.83
CA ARG A 96 5.66 12.05 1.92
C ARG A 96 4.51 13.03 1.72
N ARG A 97 3.27 12.54 1.68
CA ARG A 97 2.06 13.38 1.62
C ARG A 97 1.87 14.20 2.90
N LEU A 98 2.03 13.59 4.08
CA LEU A 98 1.95 14.30 5.36
C LEU A 98 3.00 15.41 5.47
N ARG A 99 4.18 15.21 4.89
CA ARG A 99 5.26 16.21 4.84
C ARG A 99 5.09 17.26 3.74
N GLY A 100 4.06 17.14 2.90
CA GLY A 100 3.88 18.04 1.77
C GLY A 100 4.93 17.88 0.65
N GLU A 101 5.65 16.76 0.64
CA GLU A 101 6.70 16.48 -0.34
C GLU A 101 6.14 15.98 -1.69
N ILE A 102 4.87 15.60 -1.72
CA ILE A 102 4.18 15.06 -2.92
C ILE A 102 2.96 15.89 -3.23
N GLU A 103 2.92 16.41 -4.42
CA GLU A 103 1.73 17.04 -4.98
C GLU A 103 0.73 15.99 -5.47
N GLU A 104 -0.55 16.27 -5.31
CA GLU A 104 -1.63 15.45 -5.86
C GLU A 104 -1.56 15.48 -7.39
N LYS A 105 -1.30 14.32 -7.99
CA LYS A 105 -1.13 14.21 -9.45
C LYS A 105 -2.46 14.15 -10.19
N PHE A 106 -3.49 13.62 -9.56
CA PHE A 106 -4.85 13.57 -10.08
C PHE A 106 -5.84 13.34 -8.93
N ARG A 107 -7.10 13.67 -9.18
CA ARG A 107 -8.21 13.41 -8.26
C ARG A 107 -9.29 12.59 -8.96
N ILE A 108 -9.82 11.58 -8.27
CA ILE A 108 -11.00 10.84 -8.71
C ILE A 108 -12.23 11.67 -8.35
N GLU A 109 -12.99 12.09 -9.35
CA GLU A 109 -14.24 12.85 -9.19
C GLU A 109 -15.44 11.91 -8.97
N GLY A 110 -15.34 10.69 -9.50
CA GLY A 110 -16.34 9.64 -9.30
C GLY A 110 -16.11 8.46 -10.23
N PHE A 111 -16.73 7.34 -9.86
CA PHE A 111 -16.73 6.14 -10.69
C PHE A 111 -18.04 5.39 -10.57
N ARG A 112 -18.31 4.51 -11.54
CA ARG A 112 -19.42 3.57 -11.55
C ARG A 112 -18.92 2.23 -12.05
N ILE A 113 -19.52 1.14 -11.52
CA ILE A 113 -19.26 -0.21 -11.96
C ILE A 113 -20.61 -0.84 -12.28
N PHE A 114 -20.72 -1.44 -13.44
CA PHE A 114 -21.87 -2.19 -13.90
C PHE A 114 -21.50 -3.67 -14.01
N MET A 115 -22.35 -4.53 -13.50
CA MET A 115 -22.19 -5.97 -13.61
C MET A 115 -23.48 -6.56 -14.13
N ASP A 116 -23.43 -7.15 -15.32
CA ASP A 116 -24.55 -7.83 -15.92
C ASP A 116 -24.36 -9.35 -15.80
N SER A 117 -25.35 -10.03 -15.24
CA SER A 117 -25.38 -11.50 -15.21
C SER A 117 -25.77 -12.04 -16.58
N ARG A 118 -24.96 -12.95 -17.12
CA ARG A 118 -25.22 -13.63 -18.38
C ARG A 118 -25.14 -15.12 -18.22
N GLU A 119 -25.60 -15.89 -19.19
CA GLU A 119 -25.58 -17.38 -19.16
C GLU A 119 -24.17 -17.94 -18.90
N ASN A 120 -23.13 -17.27 -19.40
CA ASN A 120 -21.73 -17.71 -19.30
C ASN A 120 -20.88 -16.95 -18.27
N GLY A 121 -21.51 -16.24 -17.31
CA GLY A 121 -20.78 -15.48 -16.28
C GLY A 121 -21.30 -14.06 -16.12
N TYR A 122 -20.37 -13.15 -15.79
CA TYR A 122 -20.68 -11.73 -15.59
C TYR A 122 -19.87 -10.89 -16.57
N ASP A 123 -20.54 -9.98 -17.27
CA ASP A 123 -19.89 -8.86 -17.95
C ASP A 123 -19.71 -7.71 -16.94
N THR A 124 -18.52 -7.19 -16.83
CA THR A 124 -18.22 -6.09 -15.92
C THR A 124 -17.61 -4.91 -16.68
N GLU A 125 -18.26 -3.78 -16.58
CA GLU A 125 -17.76 -2.50 -17.11
C GLU A 125 -17.57 -1.51 -15.95
N ALA A 126 -16.53 -0.71 -16.00
CA ALA A 126 -16.36 0.44 -15.11
C ALA A 126 -16.20 1.72 -15.91
N SER A 127 -16.81 2.81 -15.44
CA SER A 127 -16.54 4.16 -15.90
C SER A 127 -15.96 5.01 -14.78
N ILE A 128 -14.96 5.83 -15.08
CA ILE A 128 -14.30 6.71 -14.12
C ILE A 128 -14.12 8.12 -14.68
N ARG A 129 -14.27 9.08 -13.78
CA ARG A 129 -13.98 10.49 -14.07
C ARG A 129 -12.85 10.95 -13.16
N ILE A 130 -11.79 11.47 -13.75
CA ILE A 130 -10.65 12.00 -13.04
C ILE A 130 -10.37 13.44 -13.46
N ARG A 131 -9.71 14.19 -12.58
CA ARG A 131 -9.16 15.51 -12.83
C ARG A 131 -7.65 15.45 -12.63
N GLY A 132 -6.90 15.83 -13.67
CA GLY A 132 -5.44 15.98 -13.59
C GLY A 132 -5.04 17.22 -12.78
N SER A 133 -3.77 17.29 -12.38
CA SER A 133 -3.20 18.45 -11.70
C SER A 133 -3.22 19.72 -12.53
N ASP A 134 -3.30 19.58 -13.86
CA ASP A 134 -3.45 20.69 -14.82
C ASP A 134 -4.91 21.15 -15.02
N GLY A 135 -5.85 20.57 -14.26
CA GLY A 135 -7.28 20.86 -14.31
C GLY A 135 -8.05 20.14 -15.42
N ARG A 136 -7.38 19.45 -16.35
CA ARG A 136 -8.07 18.68 -17.40
C ARG A 136 -8.88 17.54 -16.78
N MET A 137 -10.04 17.30 -17.37
CA MET A 137 -10.94 16.21 -17.00
C MET A 137 -10.82 15.09 -18.02
N GLU A 138 -10.70 13.87 -17.53
CA GLU A 138 -10.85 12.66 -18.35
C GLU A 138 -12.01 11.82 -17.82
N HIS A 139 -12.80 11.30 -18.76
CA HIS A 139 -13.91 10.40 -18.48
C HIS A 139 -13.80 9.20 -19.41
N THR A 140 -13.47 8.06 -18.84
CA THR A 140 -13.21 6.83 -19.59
C THR A 140 -14.03 5.67 -19.06
N ALA A 141 -14.24 4.67 -19.91
CA ALA A 141 -14.83 3.39 -19.52
C ALA A 141 -13.97 2.24 -20.06
N ALA A 142 -14.02 1.10 -19.37
CA ALA A 142 -13.35 -0.11 -19.77
C ALA A 142 -14.03 -1.33 -19.17
N ASP A 143 -13.92 -2.44 -19.89
CA ASP A 143 -14.35 -3.76 -19.42
C ASP A 143 -13.26 -4.43 -18.59
N GLY A 144 -13.65 -5.43 -17.79
CA GLY A 144 -12.74 -6.24 -17.01
C GLY A 144 -13.33 -7.58 -16.61
N CYS A 145 -12.48 -8.51 -16.18
CA CYS A 145 -12.91 -9.82 -15.71
C CYS A 145 -13.58 -9.79 -14.31
N GLY A 146 -13.75 -8.59 -13.75
CA GLY A 146 -14.42 -8.33 -12.48
C GLY A 146 -14.32 -6.85 -12.11
N PRO A 147 -15.01 -6.40 -11.04
CA PRO A 147 -15.21 -4.99 -10.73
C PRO A 147 -13.89 -4.21 -10.53
N VAL A 148 -12.93 -4.79 -9.83
CA VAL A 148 -11.65 -4.14 -9.57
C VAL A 148 -10.81 -4.06 -10.85
N ASN A 149 -10.80 -5.11 -11.66
CA ASN A 149 -10.06 -5.13 -12.92
C ASN A 149 -10.65 -4.13 -13.93
N ALA A 150 -11.98 -4.07 -14.06
CA ALA A 150 -12.64 -3.09 -14.91
C ALA A 150 -12.32 -1.65 -14.48
N LEU A 151 -12.34 -1.38 -13.16
CA LEU A 151 -12.01 -0.07 -12.63
C LEU A 151 -10.53 0.29 -12.83
N ASP A 152 -9.60 -0.65 -12.63
CA ASP A 152 -8.16 -0.45 -12.92
C ASP A 152 -7.93 -0.16 -14.40
N ASN A 153 -8.57 -0.90 -15.31
CA ASN A 153 -8.49 -0.67 -16.74
C ASN A 153 -9.00 0.73 -17.14
N ALA A 154 -10.16 1.14 -16.60
CA ALA A 154 -10.71 2.45 -16.85
C ALA A 154 -9.81 3.57 -16.30
N LEU A 155 -9.26 3.41 -15.09
CA LEU A 155 -8.35 4.37 -14.46
C LEU A 155 -7.05 4.50 -15.25
N ARG A 156 -6.44 3.39 -15.66
CA ARG A 156 -5.23 3.40 -16.50
C ARG A 156 -5.46 4.12 -17.81
N LYS A 157 -6.56 3.80 -18.50
CA LYS A 157 -6.94 4.45 -19.75
C LYS A 157 -7.06 5.97 -19.59
N ALA A 158 -7.63 6.45 -18.48
CA ALA A 158 -7.73 7.86 -18.17
C ALA A 158 -6.35 8.48 -17.87
N LEU A 159 -5.54 7.81 -17.07
CA LEU A 159 -4.25 8.33 -16.61
C LEU A 159 -3.16 8.27 -17.69
N GLU A 160 -3.23 7.36 -18.65
CA GLU A 160 -2.25 7.25 -19.73
C GLU A 160 -2.15 8.52 -20.59
N SER A 161 -3.22 9.32 -20.68
CA SER A 161 -3.20 10.62 -21.36
C SER A 161 -2.31 11.65 -20.65
N PHE A 162 -2.13 11.50 -19.33
CA PHE A 162 -1.28 12.37 -18.51
C PHE A 162 0.08 11.75 -18.23
N TYR A 163 0.12 10.42 -18.07
CA TYR A 163 1.31 9.66 -17.61
C TYR A 163 1.56 8.44 -18.50
N PRO A 164 2.11 8.60 -19.70
CA PRO A 164 2.30 7.50 -20.66
C PRO A 164 3.13 6.31 -20.13
N ALA A 165 4.00 6.56 -19.13
CA ALA A 165 4.82 5.51 -18.49
C ALA A 165 4.00 4.42 -17.81
N LEU A 166 2.72 4.69 -17.46
CA LEU A 166 1.80 3.73 -16.86
C LEU A 166 1.53 2.52 -17.74
N ARG A 167 1.71 2.62 -19.06
CA ARG A 167 1.61 1.48 -20.00
C ARG A 167 2.56 0.33 -19.65
N ASN A 168 3.69 0.64 -19.03
CA ASN A 168 4.70 -0.34 -18.65
C ASN A 168 4.46 -0.93 -17.25
N MET A 169 3.52 -0.39 -16.49
CA MET A 169 3.20 -0.85 -15.15
C MET A 169 2.24 -2.04 -15.20
N ARG A 170 2.58 -3.13 -14.51
CA ARG A 170 1.77 -4.34 -14.43
C ARG A 170 1.48 -4.69 -12.98
N LEU A 171 0.27 -5.14 -12.71
CA LEU A 171 -0.08 -5.72 -11.42
C LEU A 171 0.64 -7.07 -11.28
N THR A 172 1.42 -7.23 -10.24
CA THR A 172 2.17 -8.47 -9.95
C THR A 172 1.55 -9.30 -8.85
N ASP A 173 0.81 -8.68 -7.94
CA ASP A 173 0.10 -9.35 -6.86
C ASP A 173 -1.15 -8.56 -6.47
N TYR A 174 -2.21 -9.28 -6.10
CA TYR A 174 -3.47 -8.70 -5.68
C TYR A 174 -4.13 -9.56 -4.61
N LYS A 175 -4.43 -8.96 -3.47
CA LYS A 175 -5.05 -9.64 -2.34
C LYS A 175 -6.26 -8.86 -1.83
N VAL A 176 -7.35 -9.56 -1.60
CA VAL A 176 -8.58 -9.01 -0.99
C VAL A 176 -8.84 -9.70 0.33
N ARG A 177 -9.31 -8.94 1.31
CA ARG A 177 -9.84 -9.47 2.55
C ARG A 177 -11.17 -8.78 2.88
N VAL A 178 -12.07 -9.51 3.51
CA VAL A 178 -13.29 -8.95 4.10
C VAL A 178 -12.90 -8.34 5.44
N LEU A 179 -13.25 -7.09 5.67
CA LEU A 179 -12.96 -6.36 6.91
C LEU A 179 -14.09 -6.50 7.92
N ASP A 180 -15.33 -6.36 7.45
CA ASP A 180 -16.55 -6.59 8.24
C ASP A 180 -17.43 -7.57 7.48
N GLY A 181 -17.75 -8.68 8.12
CA GLY A 181 -18.75 -9.61 7.63
C GLY A 181 -20.14 -9.17 8.10
N GLY A 182 -20.67 -8.10 7.49
CA GLY A 182 -21.94 -7.45 7.80
C GLY A 182 -23.03 -8.23 8.48
#